data_4f87984509df6801b38c6a6cd7b2acaa
#
_entry.id   4f87984509df6801b38c6a6cd7b2acaa
#
_cell.length_a   1.000
_cell.length_b   1.000
_cell.length_c   1.000
_cell.angle_alpha   90.00
_cell.angle_beta   90.00
_cell.angle_gamma   90.00
#
_symmetry.space_group_name_H-M   'P 1'
#
loop_
_entity.id
_entity.type
_entity.pdbx_description
1 polymer ?
#
loop_
_entity_poly.entity_id
_entity_poly.type
_entity_poly.pdbx_seq_one_letter_code
_entity_poly.pdbx_strand_id
1 'polypeptide(L)'
;MRKYGIIGKPLEHSYSARYFTDKFIREGVDAEYRLYERDDLSDIAVLMQALHGFNVTYPYKQSIMPYLHAIDDVAQAIGAVNVVCQGKGYNTDWIGFKESITPHLLDTDKRVLILGTGGVSKAVQYALQQMGMTFTLVSRYPNAHAIGYDNITEQVIQSHSVVVNCTPLGMLPDIYSLPPIPYEYITDRHLLYDCVYNPERTAFLQEGEAKGARIVNGKDMLYLQADAAYEIWKN
;
A
#
# COMPACT_ATOMS: atom_id res chain seq x y z
N MET A 1 -28.53 4.10 9.65
CA MET A 1 -27.45 4.32 8.66
C MET A 1 -26.10 4.28 9.36
N ARG A 2 -25.22 3.32 9.02
CA ARG A 2 -23.85 3.22 9.55
C ARG A 2 -22.94 4.24 8.85
N LYS A 3 -21.97 4.78 9.56
CA LYS A 3 -21.06 5.81 9.01
C LYS A 3 -19.64 5.28 8.97
N TYR A 4 -19.04 5.36 7.80
CA TYR A 4 -17.65 4.98 7.54
C TYR A 4 -16.91 6.11 6.83
N GLY A 5 -15.60 5.99 6.70
CA GLY A 5 -14.83 6.95 5.94
C GLY A 5 -13.35 6.62 5.83
N ILE A 6 -12.59 7.58 5.33
CA ILE A 6 -11.13 7.54 5.26
C ILE A 6 -10.56 8.85 5.78
N ILE A 7 -9.51 8.77 6.58
CA ILE A 7 -8.70 9.90 7.01
C ILE A 7 -7.35 9.91 6.28
N GLY A 8 -6.91 11.09 5.88
CA GLY A 8 -5.63 11.29 5.19
C GLY A 8 -5.53 12.70 4.63
N LYS A 9 -4.46 12.99 3.89
CA LYS A 9 -4.29 14.23 3.13
C LYS A 9 -3.17 14.07 2.09
N PRO A 10 -3.43 14.39 0.79
CA PRO A 10 -4.73 14.77 0.21
C PRO A 10 -5.65 13.56 -0.03
N LEU A 11 -6.95 13.77 -0.12
CA LEU A 11 -7.96 12.73 -0.39
C LEU A 11 -8.77 12.94 -1.69
N GLU A 12 -8.57 14.03 -2.40
CA GLU A 12 -9.33 14.39 -3.62
C GLU A 12 -9.32 13.31 -4.71
N HIS A 13 -8.26 12.49 -4.76
CA HIS A 13 -8.11 11.39 -5.71
C HIS A 13 -8.39 10.01 -5.11
N SER A 14 -8.99 9.96 -3.91
CA SER A 14 -9.28 8.68 -3.24
C SER A 14 -10.44 7.93 -3.91
N TYR A 15 -10.18 6.72 -4.35
CA TYR A 15 -11.19 5.82 -4.92
C TYR A 15 -12.05 5.13 -3.83
N SER A 16 -11.65 5.18 -2.56
CA SER A 16 -12.32 4.44 -1.48
C SER A 16 -13.78 4.83 -1.31
N ALA A 17 -14.12 6.13 -1.41
CA ALA A 17 -15.50 6.58 -1.24
C ALA A 17 -16.42 5.99 -2.33
N ARG A 18 -15.98 5.99 -3.59
CA ARG A 18 -16.73 5.39 -4.68
C ARG A 18 -16.87 3.88 -4.49
N TYR A 19 -15.76 3.21 -4.20
CA TYR A 19 -15.73 1.76 -4.00
C TYR A 19 -16.71 1.32 -2.91
N PHE A 20 -16.65 1.93 -1.71
CA PHE A 20 -17.53 1.53 -0.60
C PHE A 20 -18.99 1.94 -0.84
N THR A 21 -19.25 3.08 -1.48
CA THR A 21 -20.62 3.46 -1.85
C THR A 21 -21.24 2.44 -2.78
N ASP A 22 -20.53 2.05 -3.86
CA ASP A 22 -21.00 1.04 -4.81
C ASP A 22 -21.18 -0.34 -4.12
N LYS A 23 -20.28 -0.69 -3.19
CA LYS A 23 -20.36 -1.93 -2.43
C LYS A 23 -21.56 -1.95 -1.50
N PHE A 24 -21.84 -0.88 -0.75
CA PHE A 24 -23.00 -0.79 0.13
C PHE A 24 -24.33 -0.89 -0.63
N ILE A 25 -24.43 -0.23 -1.80
CA ILE A 25 -25.60 -0.33 -2.67
C ILE A 25 -25.79 -1.77 -3.14
N ARG A 26 -24.74 -2.40 -3.64
CA ARG A 26 -24.80 -3.79 -4.16
C ARG A 26 -25.20 -4.81 -3.09
N GLU A 27 -24.74 -4.60 -1.85
CA GLU A 27 -25.02 -5.50 -0.73
C GLU A 27 -26.28 -5.11 0.06
N GLY A 28 -26.99 -4.03 -0.31
CA GLY A 28 -28.18 -3.57 0.37
C GLY A 28 -27.94 -3.08 1.80
N VAL A 29 -26.73 -2.56 2.07
CA VAL A 29 -26.32 -2.08 3.40
C VAL A 29 -26.68 -0.60 3.56
N ASP A 30 -27.43 -0.26 4.62
CA ASP A 30 -27.74 1.14 4.99
C ASP A 30 -26.51 1.80 5.64
N ALA A 31 -25.60 2.29 4.80
CA ALA A 31 -24.35 2.91 5.21
C ALA A 31 -23.89 4.03 4.27
N GLU A 32 -23.09 4.95 4.80
CA GLU A 32 -22.39 5.96 4.02
C GLU A 32 -20.87 5.87 4.23
N TYR A 33 -20.11 6.31 3.23
CA TYR A 33 -18.66 6.43 3.30
C TYR A 33 -18.22 7.81 2.87
N ARG A 34 -17.45 8.51 3.71
CA ARG A 34 -17.01 9.89 3.46
C ARG A 34 -15.49 10.06 3.54
N LEU A 35 -15.00 11.09 2.87
CA LEU A 35 -13.61 11.53 2.94
C LEU A 35 -13.48 12.53 4.09
N TYR A 36 -12.55 12.29 5.00
CA TYR A 36 -12.25 13.16 6.14
C TYR A 36 -10.80 13.63 6.02
N GLU A 37 -10.59 14.65 5.15
CA GLU A 37 -9.28 15.26 5.02
C GLU A 37 -8.90 16.01 6.30
N ARG A 38 -7.68 15.80 6.79
CA ARG A 38 -7.19 16.33 8.07
C ARG A 38 -5.78 16.89 7.93
N ASP A 39 -5.49 17.96 8.63
CA ASP A 39 -4.14 18.52 8.77
C ASP A 39 -3.36 17.82 9.89
N ASP A 40 -4.07 17.31 10.90
CA ASP A 40 -3.53 16.58 12.03
C ASP A 40 -4.55 15.58 12.60
N LEU A 41 -4.21 14.96 13.73
CA LEU A 41 -5.06 13.98 14.43
C LEU A 41 -5.68 14.52 15.73
N SER A 42 -5.73 15.82 15.93
CA SER A 42 -6.20 16.44 17.18
C SER A 42 -7.67 16.11 17.51
N ASP A 43 -8.52 15.94 16.49
CA ASP A 43 -9.94 15.59 16.61
C ASP A 43 -10.25 14.09 16.43
N ILE A 44 -9.23 13.24 16.38
CA ILE A 44 -9.41 11.81 16.06
C ILE A 44 -10.33 11.07 17.04
N ALA A 45 -10.32 11.45 18.32
CA ALA A 45 -11.19 10.86 19.32
C ALA A 45 -12.68 11.13 19.03
N VAL A 46 -13.00 12.32 18.50
CA VAL A 46 -14.36 12.67 18.08
C VAL A 46 -14.78 11.83 16.88
N LEU A 47 -13.87 11.65 15.92
CA LEU A 47 -14.12 10.83 14.74
C LEU A 47 -14.34 9.35 15.10
N MET A 48 -13.55 8.80 16.03
CA MET A 48 -13.71 7.43 16.52
C MET A 48 -15.07 7.19 17.20
N GLN A 49 -15.65 8.21 17.81
CA GLN A 49 -17.00 8.12 18.40
C GLN A 49 -18.11 8.27 17.36
N ALA A 50 -17.86 9.05 16.30
CA ALA A 50 -18.86 9.35 15.27
C ALA A 50 -18.99 8.27 14.19
N LEU A 51 -17.93 7.48 13.94
CA LEU A 51 -17.84 6.50 12.88
C LEU A 51 -17.83 5.08 13.43
N HIS A 52 -18.51 4.17 12.72
CA HIS A 52 -18.47 2.73 13.00
C HIS A 52 -17.10 2.12 12.70
N GLY A 53 -16.41 2.69 11.71
CA GLY A 53 -15.06 2.34 11.32
C GLY A 53 -14.55 3.27 10.24
N PHE A 54 -13.24 3.30 10.05
CA PHE A 54 -12.65 4.13 8.99
C PHE A 54 -11.29 3.60 8.55
N ASN A 55 -10.94 3.93 7.29
CA ASN A 55 -9.60 3.72 6.78
C ASN A 55 -8.67 4.86 7.19
N VAL A 56 -7.38 4.53 7.25
CA VAL A 56 -6.30 5.48 7.50
C VAL A 56 -5.32 5.39 6.35
N THR A 57 -5.03 6.53 5.70
CA THR A 57 -4.04 6.61 4.64
C THR A 57 -2.93 7.60 4.97
N TYR A 58 -2.07 7.88 3.99
CA TYR A 58 -1.00 8.86 4.13
C TYR A 58 -1.54 10.22 4.62
N PRO A 59 -0.85 10.89 5.58
CA PRO A 59 0.42 10.48 6.21
C PRO A 59 0.23 9.72 7.54
N TYR A 60 -0.99 9.29 7.91
CA TYR A 60 -1.39 8.97 9.29
C TYR A 60 -1.27 7.50 9.70
N LYS A 61 -0.91 6.57 8.80
CA LYS A 61 -0.88 5.12 9.10
C LYS A 61 -0.02 4.73 10.32
N GLN A 62 1.03 5.48 10.61
CA GLN A 62 1.89 5.25 11.78
C GLN A 62 1.51 6.14 12.96
N SER A 63 1.28 7.44 12.71
CA SER A 63 1.02 8.43 13.77
C SER A 63 -0.33 8.28 14.45
N ILE A 64 -1.27 7.51 13.88
CA ILE A 64 -2.55 7.22 14.54
C ILE A 64 -2.43 6.20 15.68
N MET A 65 -1.42 5.33 15.65
CA MET A 65 -1.30 4.21 16.58
C MET A 65 -1.38 4.60 18.06
N PRO A 66 -0.75 5.69 18.54
CA PRO A 66 -0.85 6.11 19.92
C PRO A 66 -2.25 6.58 20.39
N TYR A 67 -3.14 6.87 19.46
CA TYR A 67 -4.50 7.34 19.75
C TYR A 67 -5.51 6.19 19.86
N LEU A 68 -5.13 4.95 19.51
CA LEU A 68 -6.02 3.80 19.48
C LEU A 68 -6.07 3.10 20.85
N HIS A 69 -7.23 2.54 21.19
CA HIS A 69 -7.41 1.80 22.45
C HIS A 69 -6.71 0.44 22.42
N ALA A 70 -6.61 -0.16 21.25
CA ALA A 70 -5.92 -1.42 21.00
C ALA A 70 -5.40 -1.48 19.56
N ILE A 71 -4.42 -2.32 19.32
CA ILE A 71 -3.90 -2.61 17.98
C ILE A 71 -3.86 -4.11 17.83
N ASP A 72 -4.29 -4.58 16.67
CA ASP A 72 -4.19 -5.99 16.30
C ASP A 72 -2.73 -6.43 16.19
N ASP A 73 -2.43 -7.68 16.55
CA ASP A 73 -1.05 -8.19 16.60
C ASP A 73 -0.31 -8.06 15.26
N VAL A 74 -1.03 -8.27 14.14
CA VAL A 74 -0.46 -8.10 12.79
C VAL A 74 -0.17 -6.62 12.50
N ALA A 75 -1.10 -5.72 12.82
CA ALA A 75 -0.88 -4.29 12.64
C ALA A 75 0.24 -3.76 13.54
N GLN A 76 0.38 -4.32 14.75
CA GLN A 76 1.48 -4.03 15.68
C GLN A 76 2.83 -4.50 15.10
N ALA A 77 2.88 -5.71 14.56
CA ALA A 77 4.09 -6.27 13.92
C ALA A 77 4.51 -5.48 12.67
N ILE A 78 3.54 -5.01 11.88
CA ILE A 78 3.75 -4.13 10.73
C ILE A 78 4.23 -2.73 11.17
N GLY A 79 3.74 -2.24 12.32
CA GLY A 79 3.98 -0.88 12.80
C GLY A 79 3.26 0.18 11.96
N ALA A 80 2.08 -0.16 11.41
CA ALA A 80 1.21 0.75 10.68
C ALA A 80 -0.25 0.25 10.70
N VAL A 81 -1.20 1.17 10.78
CA VAL A 81 -2.65 0.93 10.78
C VAL A 81 -3.26 1.57 9.54
N ASN A 82 -4.07 0.83 8.78
CA ASN A 82 -4.85 1.37 7.67
C ASN A 82 -6.37 1.20 7.86
N VAL A 83 -6.81 0.51 8.93
CA VAL A 83 -8.22 0.30 9.27
C VAL A 83 -8.42 0.48 10.76
N VAL A 84 -9.46 1.23 11.14
CA VAL A 84 -9.91 1.35 12.53
C VAL A 84 -11.36 0.87 12.62
N CYS A 85 -11.64 0.04 13.63
CA CYS A 85 -12.97 -0.41 13.99
C CYS A 85 -13.11 -0.36 15.52
N GLN A 86 -14.11 0.36 16.03
CA GLN A 86 -14.39 0.47 17.48
C GLN A 86 -13.14 0.83 18.32
N GLY A 87 -12.31 1.73 17.80
CA GLY A 87 -11.07 2.18 18.45
C GLY A 87 -9.91 1.20 18.43
N LYS A 88 -10.06 0.02 17.81
CA LYS A 88 -8.98 -0.93 17.55
C LYS A 88 -8.43 -0.75 16.12
N GLY A 89 -7.10 -0.76 16.00
CA GLY A 89 -6.39 -0.60 14.73
C GLY A 89 -6.00 -1.94 14.10
N TYR A 90 -6.11 -2.01 12.78
CA TYR A 90 -5.76 -3.17 11.96
C TYR A 90 -4.96 -2.74 10.74
N ASN A 91 -4.36 -3.70 10.07
CA ASN A 91 -3.72 -3.46 8.77
C ASN A 91 -4.18 -4.50 7.76
N THR A 92 -4.80 -4.06 6.67
CA THR A 92 -5.25 -4.90 5.56
C THR A 92 -4.43 -4.72 4.29
N ASP A 93 -3.50 -3.76 4.25
CA ASP A 93 -2.63 -3.54 3.09
C ASP A 93 -1.79 -4.78 2.76
N TRP A 94 -1.32 -5.51 3.78
CA TRP A 94 -0.54 -6.72 3.57
C TRP A 94 -1.35 -7.84 2.91
N ILE A 95 -2.64 -7.95 3.23
CA ILE A 95 -3.56 -8.91 2.59
C ILE A 95 -3.72 -8.53 1.12
N GLY A 96 -4.07 -7.27 0.87
CA GLY A 96 -4.23 -6.76 -0.49
C GLY A 96 -3.00 -6.96 -1.35
N PHE A 97 -1.80 -6.65 -0.82
CA PHE A 97 -0.56 -6.88 -1.54
C PHE A 97 -0.29 -8.36 -1.79
N LYS A 98 -0.39 -9.20 -0.76
CA LYS A 98 -0.15 -10.64 -0.88
C LYS A 98 -1.06 -11.28 -1.94
N GLU A 99 -2.36 -11.01 -1.85
CA GLU A 99 -3.32 -11.62 -2.76
C GLU A 99 -3.18 -11.11 -4.20
N SER A 100 -2.86 -9.81 -4.38
CA SER A 100 -2.72 -9.22 -5.71
C SER A 100 -1.43 -9.62 -6.42
N ILE A 101 -0.31 -9.82 -5.70
CA ILE A 101 0.95 -10.20 -6.33
C ILE A 101 1.05 -11.71 -6.60
N THR A 102 0.45 -12.54 -5.75
CA THR A 102 0.59 -14.01 -5.79
C THR A 102 0.33 -14.63 -7.18
N PRO A 103 -0.72 -14.24 -7.95
CA PRO A 103 -0.97 -14.81 -9.26
C PRO A 103 0.10 -14.50 -10.32
N HIS A 104 0.95 -13.52 -10.06
CA HIS A 104 1.98 -13.02 -10.98
C HIS A 104 3.38 -13.55 -10.68
N LEU A 105 3.55 -14.23 -9.54
CA LEU A 105 4.85 -14.77 -9.12
C LEU A 105 5.15 -16.09 -9.81
N LEU A 106 6.42 -16.26 -10.17
CA LEU A 106 6.99 -17.53 -10.59
C LEU A 106 7.70 -18.21 -9.41
N ASP A 107 7.91 -19.50 -9.49
CA ASP A 107 8.64 -20.27 -8.45
C ASP A 107 10.08 -19.76 -8.23
N THR A 108 10.64 -19.10 -9.23
CA THR A 108 11.97 -18.47 -9.19
C THR A 108 11.98 -17.12 -8.50
N ASP A 109 10.83 -16.49 -8.27
CA ASP A 109 10.72 -15.17 -7.65
C ASP A 109 10.86 -15.27 -6.13
N LYS A 110 12.10 -15.20 -5.63
CA LYS A 110 12.42 -15.36 -4.21
C LYS A 110 12.97 -14.11 -3.54
N ARG A 111 13.47 -13.14 -4.33
CA ARG A 111 14.12 -11.93 -3.81
C ARG A 111 13.47 -10.69 -4.39
N VAL A 112 13.12 -9.77 -3.50
CA VAL A 112 12.34 -8.57 -3.82
C VAL A 112 13.13 -7.31 -3.48
N LEU A 113 13.22 -6.37 -4.42
CA LEU A 113 13.72 -5.03 -4.19
C LEU A 113 12.53 -4.11 -3.88
N ILE A 114 12.47 -3.56 -2.67
CA ILE A 114 11.37 -2.68 -2.24
C ILE A 114 11.85 -1.23 -2.28
N LEU A 115 11.25 -0.41 -3.12
CA LEU A 115 11.56 1.00 -3.28
C LEU A 115 10.67 1.83 -2.34
N GLY A 116 11.27 2.45 -1.32
CA GLY A 116 10.58 3.25 -0.31
C GLY A 116 10.42 2.54 1.04
N THR A 117 10.26 3.32 2.11
CA THR A 117 10.22 2.88 3.52
C THR A 117 9.00 3.40 4.29
N GLY A 118 7.94 3.81 3.60
CA GLY A 118 6.69 4.32 4.17
C GLY A 118 5.76 3.23 4.73
N GLY A 119 4.55 3.63 5.14
CA GLY A 119 3.57 2.72 5.75
C GLY A 119 3.18 1.53 4.85
N VAL A 120 3.04 1.76 3.53
CA VAL A 120 2.76 0.67 2.57
C VAL A 120 3.93 -0.30 2.48
N SER A 121 5.17 0.21 2.43
CA SER A 121 6.37 -0.64 2.41
C SER A 121 6.45 -1.58 3.61
N LYS A 122 6.04 -1.14 4.80
CA LYS A 122 5.98 -2.00 6.00
C LYS A 122 5.01 -3.17 5.84
N ALA A 123 3.83 -2.92 5.27
CA ALA A 123 2.86 -3.97 4.97
C ALA A 123 3.37 -4.95 3.91
N VAL A 124 4.05 -4.44 2.87
CA VAL A 124 4.70 -5.24 1.83
C VAL A 124 5.79 -6.14 2.44
N GLN A 125 6.66 -5.60 3.31
CA GLN A 125 7.67 -6.37 4.02
C GLN A 125 7.06 -7.53 4.82
N TYR A 126 6.02 -7.23 5.60
CA TYR A 126 5.31 -8.24 6.37
C TYR A 126 4.71 -9.33 5.47
N ALA A 127 4.04 -8.93 4.39
CA ALA A 127 3.47 -9.89 3.43
C ALA A 127 4.54 -10.82 2.83
N LEU A 128 5.68 -10.25 2.39
CA LEU A 128 6.79 -11.03 1.83
C LEU A 128 7.39 -12.00 2.86
N GLN A 129 7.51 -11.60 4.12
CA GLN A 129 7.94 -12.50 5.20
C GLN A 129 6.97 -13.69 5.37
N GLN A 130 5.65 -13.42 5.36
CA GLN A 130 4.62 -14.47 5.40
C GLN A 130 4.66 -15.40 4.18
N MET A 131 5.17 -14.92 3.05
CA MET A 131 5.37 -15.71 1.82
C MET A 131 6.73 -16.42 1.76
N GLY A 132 7.59 -16.27 2.78
CA GLY A 132 8.94 -16.85 2.81
C GLY A 132 9.91 -16.22 1.80
N MET A 133 9.63 -15.00 1.35
CA MET A 133 10.48 -14.26 0.41
C MET A 133 11.46 -13.35 1.15
N THR A 134 12.65 -13.18 0.59
CA THR A 134 13.65 -12.24 1.10
C THR A 134 13.55 -10.91 0.35
N PHE A 135 13.95 -9.82 0.99
CA PHE A 135 13.90 -8.50 0.36
C PHE A 135 15.07 -7.61 0.75
N THR A 136 15.33 -6.63 -0.10
CA THR A 136 16.23 -5.50 0.16
C THR A 136 15.41 -4.20 0.11
N LEU A 137 15.54 -3.36 1.14
CA LEU A 137 14.89 -2.05 1.19
C LEU A 137 15.77 -0.99 0.54
N VAL A 138 15.12 -0.08 -0.21
CA VAL A 138 15.76 1.10 -0.79
C VAL A 138 15.13 2.36 -0.22
N SER A 139 15.97 3.32 0.20
CA SER A 139 15.53 4.58 0.78
C SER A 139 16.33 5.77 0.22
N ARG A 140 15.69 6.93 0.14
CA ARG A 140 16.38 8.21 -0.09
C ARG A 140 17.30 8.58 1.07
N TYR A 141 17.03 8.03 2.24
CA TYR A 141 17.83 8.21 3.47
C TYR A 141 18.31 6.83 3.93
N PRO A 142 19.44 6.33 3.37
CA PRO A 142 19.96 5.01 3.69
C PRO A 142 20.34 4.89 5.16
N ASN A 143 20.21 3.67 5.69
CA ASN A 143 20.54 3.34 7.08
C ASN A 143 20.96 1.86 7.18
N ALA A 144 21.12 1.32 8.38
CA ALA A 144 21.54 -0.08 8.58
C ALA A 144 20.57 -1.12 7.96
N HIS A 145 19.33 -0.74 7.64
CA HIS A 145 18.28 -1.64 7.13
C HIS A 145 17.86 -1.34 5.68
N ALA A 146 18.33 -0.23 5.09
CA ALA A 146 17.95 0.18 3.75
C ALA A 146 19.14 0.78 3.00
N ILE A 147 19.37 0.30 1.78
CA ILE A 147 20.40 0.87 0.89
C ILE A 147 19.90 2.18 0.25
N GLY A 148 20.83 3.00 -0.21
CA GLY A 148 20.53 4.18 -1.03
C GLY A 148 20.26 3.81 -2.50
N TYR A 149 19.59 4.70 -3.22
CA TYR A 149 19.39 4.53 -4.66
C TYR A 149 20.71 4.45 -5.43
N ASP A 150 21.74 5.20 -5.01
CA ASP A 150 23.08 5.17 -5.60
C ASP A 150 23.81 3.82 -5.41
N ASN A 151 23.30 2.97 -4.53
CA ASN A 151 23.83 1.61 -4.30
C ASN A 151 23.11 0.53 -5.12
N ILE A 152 22.13 0.90 -5.97
CA ILE A 152 21.44 -0.03 -6.85
C ILE A 152 22.30 -0.24 -8.11
N THR A 153 23.16 -1.23 -8.05
CA THR A 153 24.02 -1.64 -9.16
C THR A 153 23.32 -2.65 -10.07
N GLU A 154 23.93 -2.97 -11.22
CA GLU A 154 23.53 -4.09 -12.07
C GLU A 154 23.35 -5.38 -11.25
N GLN A 155 24.32 -5.71 -10.41
CA GLN A 155 24.26 -6.91 -9.57
C GLN A 155 23.04 -6.91 -8.62
N VAL A 156 22.67 -5.75 -8.07
CA VAL A 156 21.47 -5.63 -7.22
C VAL A 156 20.23 -5.93 -8.04
N ILE A 157 20.06 -5.31 -9.22
CA ILE A 157 18.90 -5.57 -10.09
C ILE A 157 18.86 -7.05 -10.48
N GLN A 158 19.94 -7.60 -11.00
CA GLN A 158 20.01 -9.00 -11.47
C GLN A 158 19.72 -10.04 -10.37
N SER A 159 20.01 -9.70 -9.09
CA SER A 159 19.76 -10.58 -7.95
C SER A 159 18.34 -10.50 -7.39
N HIS A 160 17.49 -9.57 -7.86
CA HIS A 160 16.13 -9.36 -7.38
C HIS A 160 15.15 -9.46 -8.58
N SER A 161 14.50 -10.61 -8.74
CA SER A 161 13.55 -10.81 -9.84
C SER A 161 12.25 -10.02 -9.71
N VAL A 162 11.96 -9.49 -8.53
CA VAL A 162 10.77 -8.66 -8.26
C VAL A 162 11.20 -7.28 -7.77
N VAL A 163 10.65 -6.22 -8.35
CA VAL A 163 10.86 -4.84 -7.92
C VAL A 163 9.51 -4.21 -7.57
N VAL A 164 9.34 -3.77 -6.32
CA VAL A 164 8.09 -3.20 -5.82
C VAL A 164 8.25 -1.71 -5.53
N ASN A 165 7.50 -0.87 -6.25
CA ASN A 165 7.42 0.55 -5.96
C ASN A 165 6.41 0.80 -4.82
N CYS A 166 6.92 1.19 -3.66
CA CYS A 166 6.15 1.66 -2.51
C CYS A 166 6.27 3.18 -2.29
N THR A 167 6.82 3.91 -3.27
CA THR A 167 6.90 5.38 -3.26
C THR A 167 5.65 5.99 -3.91
N PRO A 168 5.38 7.29 -3.70
CA PRO A 168 4.31 7.99 -4.42
C PRO A 168 4.73 8.43 -5.84
N LEU A 169 5.94 8.12 -6.30
CA LEU A 169 6.41 8.50 -7.63
C LEU A 169 5.56 7.84 -8.72
N GLY A 170 5.18 8.61 -9.72
CA GLY A 170 4.28 8.19 -10.80
C GLY A 170 2.79 8.40 -10.50
N MET A 171 2.44 8.85 -9.28
CA MET A 171 1.07 9.22 -8.92
C MET A 171 0.79 10.68 -9.29
N LEU A 172 -0.49 11.01 -9.55
CA LEU A 172 -0.93 12.40 -9.70
C LEU A 172 -0.46 13.27 -8.51
N PRO A 173 -0.07 14.55 -8.73
CA PRO A 173 -0.08 15.26 -10.02
C PRO A 173 1.14 14.99 -10.92
N ASP A 174 2.22 14.38 -10.41
CA ASP A 174 3.46 14.14 -11.15
C ASP A 174 3.54 12.70 -11.68
N ILE A 175 2.77 12.44 -12.73
CA ILE A 175 2.66 11.11 -13.35
C ILE A 175 3.91 10.67 -14.13
N TYR A 176 4.85 11.58 -14.37
CA TYR A 176 6.08 11.30 -15.10
C TYR A 176 7.25 10.97 -14.18
N SER A 177 7.11 11.19 -12.88
CA SER A 177 8.13 10.80 -11.91
C SER A 177 8.19 9.28 -11.77
N LEU A 178 9.39 8.75 -11.57
CA LEU A 178 9.63 7.32 -11.35
C LEU A 178 10.81 7.13 -10.40
N PRO A 179 10.90 5.98 -9.70
CA PRO A 179 12.05 5.66 -8.87
C PRO A 179 13.36 5.68 -9.69
N PRO A 180 14.43 6.34 -9.22
CA PRO A 180 15.70 6.45 -9.95
C PRO A 180 16.52 5.16 -9.80
N ILE A 181 16.10 4.10 -10.49
CA ILE A 181 16.83 2.82 -10.58
C ILE A 181 17.43 2.64 -11.98
N PRO A 182 18.47 1.81 -12.16
CA PRO A 182 19.08 1.57 -13.45
C PRO A 182 18.21 0.61 -14.30
N TYR A 183 17.23 1.15 -15.02
CA TYR A 183 16.26 0.39 -15.83
C TYR A 183 16.90 -0.38 -17.00
N GLU A 184 18.11 -0.03 -17.41
CA GLU A 184 18.87 -0.75 -18.44
C GLU A 184 19.18 -2.19 -18.07
N TYR A 185 19.16 -2.55 -16.77
CA TYR A 185 19.38 -3.91 -16.28
C TYR A 185 18.09 -4.71 -16.04
N ILE A 186 16.92 -4.09 -16.21
CA ILE A 186 15.64 -4.78 -16.19
C ILE A 186 15.50 -5.63 -17.47
N THR A 187 14.94 -6.84 -17.33
CA THR A 187 14.75 -7.81 -18.41
C THR A 187 13.39 -8.50 -18.28
N ASP A 188 13.06 -9.39 -19.19
CA ASP A 188 11.86 -10.26 -19.19
C ASP A 188 11.76 -11.20 -17.97
N ARG A 189 12.86 -11.40 -17.24
CA ARG A 189 12.86 -12.19 -15.99
C ARG A 189 12.30 -11.44 -14.79
N HIS A 190 12.13 -10.12 -14.89
CA HIS A 190 11.66 -9.30 -13.78
C HIS A 190 10.14 -9.19 -13.75
N LEU A 191 9.64 -8.96 -12.54
CA LEU A 191 8.28 -8.48 -12.24
C LEU A 191 8.40 -7.09 -11.59
N LEU A 192 7.83 -6.08 -12.24
CA LEU A 192 7.66 -4.75 -11.64
C LEU A 192 6.24 -4.61 -11.10
N TYR A 193 6.13 -4.44 -9.80
CA TYR A 193 4.88 -4.21 -9.10
C TYR A 193 4.84 -2.76 -8.60
N ASP A 194 3.78 -2.03 -8.94
CA ASP A 194 3.61 -0.66 -8.47
C ASP A 194 2.43 -0.58 -7.48
N CYS A 195 2.66 -0.11 -6.25
CA CYS A 195 1.56 0.16 -5.31
C CYS A 195 0.70 1.36 -5.76
N VAL A 196 1.19 2.18 -6.70
CA VAL A 196 0.38 3.21 -7.36
C VAL A 196 -0.59 2.55 -8.33
N TYR A 197 -1.85 2.97 -8.30
CA TYR A 197 -2.93 2.43 -9.14
C TYR A 197 -3.49 3.45 -10.14
N ASN A 198 -3.17 4.72 -9.97
CA ASN A 198 -3.62 5.81 -10.85
C ASN A 198 -2.46 6.78 -11.13
N PRO A 199 -1.99 6.87 -12.39
CA PRO A 199 -2.49 6.21 -13.60
C PRO A 199 -2.32 4.68 -13.57
N GLU A 200 -3.10 3.97 -14.40
CA GLU A 200 -3.03 2.50 -14.49
C GLU A 200 -1.68 1.99 -15.01
N ARG A 201 -1.02 2.77 -15.86
CA ARG A 201 0.34 2.53 -16.37
C ARG A 201 1.24 3.69 -15.97
N THR A 202 1.87 3.57 -14.81
CA THR A 202 2.84 4.56 -14.31
C THR A 202 4.12 4.56 -15.16
N ALA A 203 4.90 5.62 -15.10
CA ALA A 203 6.19 5.68 -15.79
C ALA A 203 7.12 4.52 -15.38
N PHE A 204 7.10 4.11 -14.10
CA PHE A 204 7.83 2.94 -13.60
C PHE A 204 7.42 1.64 -14.33
N LEU A 205 6.12 1.39 -14.49
CA LEU A 205 5.63 0.20 -15.18
C LEU A 205 5.91 0.25 -16.69
N GLN A 206 5.82 1.44 -17.32
CA GLN A 206 6.15 1.62 -18.74
C GLN A 206 7.62 1.30 -19.03
N GLU A 207 8.55 1.72 -18.15
CA GLU A 207 9.97 1.36 -18.28
C GLU A 207 10.17 -0.16 -18.18
N GLY A 208 9.51 -0.83 -17.25
CA GLY A 208 9.57 -2.28 -17.13
C GLY A 208 9.05 -3.01 -18.37
N GLU A 209 7.88 -2.60 -18.86
CA GLU A 209 7.25 -3.17 -20.05
C GLU A 209 8.12 -3.00 -21.30
N ALA A 210 8.75 -1.83 -21.48
CA ALA A 210 9.67 -1.58 -22.60
C ALA A 210 10.91 -2.51 -22.58
N LYS A 211 11.23 -3.12 -21.43
CA LYS A 211 12.29 -4.12 -21.25
C LYS A 211 11.77 -5.57 -21.28
N GLY A 212 10.48 -5.76 -21.55
CA GLY A 212 9.84 -7.08 -21.60
C GLY A 212 9.49 -7.65 -20.21
N ALA A 213 9.63 -6.89 -19.13
CA ALA A 213 9.27 -7.33 -17.78
C ALA A 213 7.76 -7.51 -17.62
N ARG A 214 7.36 -8.42 -16.73
CA ARG A 214 5.99 -8.52 -16.26
C ARG A 214 5.67 -7.27 -15.41
N ILE A 215 4.48 -6.71 -15.58
CA ILE A 215 4.07 -5.51 -14.86
C ILE A 215 2.73 -5.72 -14.16
N VAL A 216 2.61 -5.19 -12.95
CA VAL A 216 1.38 -5.23 -12.15
C VAL A 216 1.21 -3.89 -11.44
N ASN A 217 0.02 -3.29 -11.53
CA ASN A 217 -0.29 -2.06 -10.79
C ASN A 217 -1.03 -2.34 -9.47
N GLY A 218 -1.20 -1.32 -8.64
CA GLY A 218 -1.80 -1.40 -7.32
C GLY A 218 -3.33 -1.52 -7.27
N LYS A 219 -4.02 -1.67 -8.41
CA LYS A 219 -5.50 -1.62 -8.45
C LYS A 219 -6.15 -2.79 -7.71
N ASP A 220 -5.66 -4.00 -7.93
CA ASP A 220 -6.18 -5.17 -7.23
C ASP A 220 -5.84 -5.12 -5.73
N MET A 221 -4.64 -4.64 -5.37
CA MET A 221 -4.28 -4.40 -3.97
C MET A 221 -5.27 -3.43 -3.30
N LEU A 222 -5.66 -2.35 -4.00
CA LEU A 222 -6.63 -1.38 -3.50
C LEU A 222 -7.97 -2.02 -3.17
N TYR A 223 -8.49 -2.88 -4.04
CA TYR A 223 -9.78 -3.52 -3.84
C TYR A 223 -9.72 -4.62 -2.77
N LEU A 224 -8.73 -5.48 -2.81
CA LEU A 224 -8.57 -6.58 -1.87
C LEU A 224 -8.36 -6.09 -0.42
N GLN A 225 -7.57 -5.03 -0.21
CA GLN A 225 -7.43 -4.45 1.12
C GLN A 225 -8.74 -3.78 1.61
N ALA A 226 -9.53 -3.20 0.69
CA ALA A 226 -10.81 -2.60 1.03
C ALA A 226 -11.86 -3.66 1.38
N ASP A 227 -11.88 -4.79 0.68
CA ASP A 227 -12.72 -5.93 1.02
C ASP A 227 -12.36 -6.49 2.40
N ALA A 228 -11.08 -6.67 2.68
CA ALA A 228 -10.61 -7.11 4.00
C ALA A 228 -10.97 -6.11 5.11
N ALA A 229 -10.91 -4.81 4.84
CA ALA A 229 -11.36 -3.77 5.79
C ALA A 229 -12.86 -3.87 6.08
N TYR A 230 -13.65 -4.12 5.04
CA TYR A 230 -15.10 -4.29 5.19
C TYR A 230 -15.46 -5.51 6.04
N GLU A 231 -14.77 -6.63 5.89
CA GLU A 231 -14.98 -7.81 6.73
C GLU A 231 -14.71 -7.50 8.23
N ILE A 232 -13.70 -6.67 8.53
CA ILE A 232 -13.45 -6.20 9.90
C ILE A 232 -14.61 -5.36 10.44
N TRP A 233 -15.21 -4.50 9.62
CA TRP A 233 -16.32 -3.63 10.05
C TRP A 233 -17.67 -4.35 10.18
N LYS A 234 -17.83 -5.52 9.57
CA LYS A 234 -19.06 -6.33 9.70
C LYS A 234 -19.16 -7.07 11.03
N ASN A 235 -18.03 -7.34 11.66
CA ASN A 235 -17.94 -8.00 12.96
C ASN A 235 -17.96 -6.99 14.11
#